data_e9f4334e034a428a4dda2faef6fd86c4
#
_entry.id   e9f4334e034a428a4dda2faef6fd86c4
#
_cell.length_a   1.000
_cell.length_b   1.000
_cell.length_c   1.000
_cell.angle_alpha   90.00
_cell.angle_beta   90.00
_cell.angle_gamma   90.00
#
_symmetry.space_group_name_H-M   'P 1'
#
loop_
_entity.id
_entity.type
_entity.pdbx_description
1 polymer ?
#
loop_
_entity_poly.entity_id
_entity_poly.type
_entity_poly.pdbx_seq_one_letter_code
_entity_poly.pdbx_strand_id
1 'polypeptide(L)'
;YSKVPKKAFSVALSITDKIDTMVGFFGINEKPTSSKDPFALRRTALGVIRTVIENKKDLKLNDIIKYSSSLYNDQGNKLTNLNLQLELHNFLKDRFRYYLKEKEIRYDIIEASISSLSLNKIFSSYEKARQLNKIINSQQGVDIISSYKRASNILESEMRDNKIEINNTTDPGIFKSDFEKNLYKKIRDIKKYYSTINNDENFEKSLLILADTRKVVFEFFDNVKVNEENETLRKNRLEL
;
A
#
# COMPACT_ATOMS: atom_id res chain seq x y z
N TYR A 1 22.03 6.00 -15.05
CA TYR A 1 21.43 7.23 -14.49
C TYR A 1 22.47 8.04 -13.73
N SER A 2 22.41 9.39 -13.81
CA SER A 2 23.27 10.28 -13.02
C SER A 2 23.04 10.11 -11.50
N LYS A 3 24.04 10.49 -10.69
CA LYS A 3 23.91 10.48 -9.23
C LYS A 3 22.88 11.52 -8.80
N VAL A 4 22.03 11.16 -7.83
CA VAL A 4 21.08 12.12 -7.24
C VAL A 4 21.77 13.04 -6.24
N PRO A 5 21.32 14.30 -6.08
CA PRO A 5 21.86 15.22 -5.10
C PRO A 5 21.62 14.72 -3.66
N LYS A 6 22.56 15.02 -2.75
CA LYS A 6 22.48 14.62 -1.33
C LYS A 6 22.42 15.81 -0.37
N LYS A 7 22.95 16.99 -0.77
CA LYS A 7 22.88 18.18 0.07
C LYS A 7 21.45 18.75 0.03
N ALA A 8 20.91 19.13 1.15
CA ALA A 8 19.50 19.58 1.29
C ALA A 8 19.14 20.66 0.26
N PHE A 9 19.96 21.67 0.08
CA PHE A 9 19.75 22.73 -0.91
C PHE A 9 19.71 22.16 -2.35
N SER A 10 20.63 21.30 -2.72
CA SER A 10 20.65 20.70 -4.05
C SER A 10 19.47 19.75 -4.30
N VAL A 11 19.01 19.06 -3.25
CA VAL A 11 17.79 18.23 -3.30
C VAL A 11 16.58 19.13 -3.55
N ALA A 12 16.42 20.20 -2.77
CA ALA A 12 15.32 21.14 -2.92
C ALA A 12 15.30 21.74 -4.33
N LEU A 13 16.41 22.28 -4.79
CA LEU A 13 16.54 22.86 -6.14
C LEU A 13 16.20 21.83 -7.23
N SER A 14 16.71 20.60 -7.12
CA SER A 14 16.46 19.55 -8.11
C SER A 14 14.98 19.09 -8.13
N ILE A 15 14.31 19.04 -6.98
CA ILE A 15 12.88 18.68 -6.90
C ILE A 15 12.03 19.83 -7.47
N THR A 16 12.31 21.07 -7.06
CA THR A 16 11.57 22.25 -7.53
C THR A 16 11.66 22.38 -9.05
N ASP A 17 12.85 22.35 -9.63
CA ASP A 17 13.08 22.40 -11.08
C ASP A 17 12.27 21.33 -11.83
N LYS A 18 12.28 20.10 -11.35
CA LYS A 18 11.58 18.99 -11.99
C LYS A 18 10.04 19.06 -11.85
N ILE A 19 9.56 19.47 -10.68
CA ILE A 19 8.12 19.64 -10.45
C ILE A 19 7.61 20.82 -11.30
N ASP A 20 8.31 21.93 -11.28
CA ASP A 20 7.97 23.11 -12.08
C ASP A 20 7.89 22.79 -13.58
N THR A 21 8.89 22.11 -14.10
CA THR A 21 8.89 21.61 -15.50
C THR A 21 7.65 20.75 -15.80
N MET A 22 7.34 19.79 -14.93
CA MET A 22 6.16 18.93 -15.14
C MET A 22 4.86 19.70 -15.03
N VAL A 23 4.72 20.60 -14.07
CA VAL A 23 3.53 21.44 -13.89
C VAL A 23 3.33 22.32 -15.13
N GLY A 24 4.38 22.99 -15.63
CA GLY A 24 4.31 23.81 -16.81
C GLY A 24 3.83 23.04 -18.03
N PHE A 25 4.48 21.95 -18.40
CA PHE A 25 4.11 21.18 -19.60
C PHE A 25 2.74 20.50 -19.48
N PHE A 26 2.43 19.86 -18.35
CA PHE A 26 1.09 19.29 -18.12
C PHE A 26 0.01 20.38 -18.09
N GLY A 27 0.35 21.54 -17.56
CA GLY A 27 -0.56 22.69 -17.49
C GLY A 27 -1.01 23.24 -18.84
N ILE A 28 -0.16 23.12 -19.86
CA ILE A 28 -0.50 23.51 -21.26
C ILE A 28 -0.87 22.29 -22.12
N ASN A 29 -1.16 21.15 -21.51
CA ASN A 29 -1.51 19.89 -22.18
C ASN A 29 -0.41 19.25 -23.05
N GLU A 30 0.84 19.67 -22.91
CA GLU A 30 2.01 19.04 -23.55
C GLU A 30 2.49 17.83 -22.76
N LYS A 31 1.75 16.72 -22.85
CA LYS A 31 1.99 15.49 -22.11
C LYS A 31 2.71 14.44 -22.93
N PRO A 32 3.52 13.54 -22.30
CA PRO A 32 4.07 12.40 -23.01
C PRO A 32 2.95 11.48 -23.52
N THR A 33 3.07 11.03 -24.75
CA THR A 33 2.22 9.98 -25.32
C THR A 33 2.91 8.62 -25.22
N SER A 34 2.23 7.52 -25.61
CA SER A 34 2.84 6.18 -25.59
C SER A 34 4.21 6.12 -26.30
N SER A 35 4.36 6.82 -27.43
CA SER A 35 5.55 6.79 -28.31
C SER A 35 6.44 8.03 -28.22
N LYS A 36 5.96 9.17 -27.72
CA LYS A 36 6.70 10.45 -27.76
C LYS A 36 6.83 11.05 -26.36
N ASP A 37 8.02 11.55 -26.07
CA ASP A 37 8.35 12.30 -24.84
C ASP A 37 9.40 13.37 -25.17
N PRO A 38 9.02 14.39 -25.95
CA PRO A 38 9.98 15.38 -26.49
C PRO A 38 10.65 16.20 -25.37
N PHE A 39 9.99 16.37 -24.24
CA PHE A 39 10.48 17.13 -23.09
C PHE A 39 11.07 16.25 -21.99
N ALA A 40 11.25 14.95 -22.25
CA ALA A 40 11.81 13.99 -21.30
C ALA A 40 11.10 13.94 -19.93
N LEU A 41 9.79 14.18 -19.90
CA LEU A 41 9.02 14.25 -18.65
C LEU A 41 9.01 12.93 -17.89
N ARG A 42 9.12 11.77 -18.59
CA ARG A 42 9.28 10.45 -17.93
C ARG A 42 10.57 10.38 -17.13
N ARG A 43 11.68 10.88 -17.69
CA ARG A 43 12.96 10.97 -16.97
C ARG A 43 12.92 11.96 -15.82
N THR A 44 12.25 13.07 -16.00
CA THR A 44 12.04 14.11 -15.00
C THR A 44 11.29 13.53 -13.79
N ALA A 45 10.18 12.83 -14.01
CA ALA A 45 9.39 12.18 -12.97
C ALA A 45 10.18 11.07 -12.23
N LEU A 46 10.92 10.22 -12.95
CA LEU A 46 11.82 9.24 -12.35
C LEU A 46 12.94 9.92 -11.52
N GLY A 47 13.40 11.09 -11.97
CA GLY A 47 14.36 11.89 -11.22
C GLY A 47 13.81 12.37 -9.87
N VAL A 48 12.55 12.80 -9.81
CA VAL A 48 11.86 13.15 -8.56
C VAL A 48 11.79 11.92 -7.64
N ILE A 49 11.24 10.81 -8.14
CA ILE A 49 11.06 9.57 -7.38
C ILE A 49 12.41 9.07 -6.82
N ARG A 50 13.44 9.01 -7.64
CA ARG A 50 14.78 8.61 -7.21
C ARG A 50 15.35 9.54 -6.16
N THR A 51 15.18 10.86 -6.33
CA THR A 51 15.69 11.84 -5.37
C THR A 51 15.04 11.66 -3.99
N VAL A 52 13.73 11.42 -3.95
CA VAL A 52 12.99 11.14 -2.71
C VAL A 52 13.49 9.84 -2.06
N ILE A 53 13.54 8.74 -2.82
CA ILE A 53 13.88 7.42 -2.30
C ILE A 53 15.34 7.34 -1.86
N GLU A 54 16.29 7.83 -2.67
CA GLU A 54 17.71 7.76 -2.37
C GLU A 54 18.14 8.69 -1.22
N ASN A 55 17.33 9.72 -0.92
CA ASN A 55 17.50 10.56 0.27
C ASN A 55 16.73 10.05 1.49
N LYS A 56 15.98 8.95 1.36
CA LYS A 56 15.26 8.29 2.46
C LYS A 56 14.32 9.22 3.22
N LYS A 57 13.60 10.08 2.52
CA LYS A 57 12.74 11.09 3.14
C LYS A 57 11.51 11.35 2.29
N ASP A 58 10.34 11.22 2.89
CA ASP A 58 9.11 11.65 2.25
C ASP A 58 9.04 13.16 2.12
N LEU A 59 8.50 13.62 1.01
CA LEU A 59 8.26 15.03 0.70
C LEU A 59 6.78 15.23 0.38
N LYS A 60 6.23 16.36 0.78
CA LYS A 60 4.83 16.73 0.49
C LYS A 60 4.65 17.14 -0.98
N LEU A 61 4.85 16.19 -1.90
CA LEU A 61 4.84 16.49 -3.34
C LEU A 61 3.52 17.08 -3.82
N ASN A 62 2.38 16.65 -3.25
CA ASN A 62 1.08 17.25 -3.59
C ASN A 62 1.04 18.75 -3.28
N ASP A 63 1.63 19.16 -2.15
CA ASP A 63 1.65 20.57 -1.75
C ASP A 63 2.60 21.38 -2.66
N ILE A 64 3.75 20.78 -3.02
CA ILE A 64 4.72 21.40 -3.96
C ILE A 64 4.09 21.57 -5.34
N ILE A 65 3.37 20.57 -5.86
CA ILE A 65 2.66 20.64 -7.15
C ILE A 65 1.59 21.74 -7.11
N LYS A 66 0.79 21.81 -6.05
CA LYS A 66 -0.23 22.86 -5.90
C LYS A 66 0.39 24.25 -5.86
N TYR A 67 1.46 24.40 -5.11
CA TYR A 67 2.17 25.67 -5.00
C TYR A 67 2.79 26.11 -6.33
N SER A 68 3.48 25.19 -7.04
CA SER A 68 4.01 25.49 -8.38
C SER A 68 2.88 25.90 -9.35
N SER A 69 1.73 25.22 -9.31
CA SER A 69 0.58 25.58 -10.16
C SER A 69 0.05 26.98 -9.84
N SER A 70 0.03 27.42 -8.56
CA SER A 70 -0.41 28.78 -8.20
C SER A 70 0.56 29.84 -8.72
N LEU A 71 1.86 29.58 -8.68
CA LEU A 71 2.86 30.53 -9.18
C LEU A 71 2.71 30.84 -10.66
N TYR A 72 2.34 29.85 -11.48
CA TYR A 72 2.04 30.09 -12.91
C TYR A 72 0.86 31.06 -13.07
N ASN A 73 -0.21 30.86 -12.31
CA ASN A 73 -1.38 31.73 -12.36
C ASN A 73 -1.06 33.15 -11.91
N ASP A 74 -0.29 33.30 -10.81
CA ASP A 74 0.12 34.59 -10.26
C ASP A 74 1.00 35.41 -11.24
N GLN A 75 1.79 34.71 -12.07
CA GLN A 75 2.61 35.32 -13.14
C GLN A 75 1.82 35.61 -14.42
N GLY A 76 0.49 35.41 -14.43
CA GLY A 76 -0.36 35.63 -15.61
C GLY A 76 -0.29 34.51 -16.66
N ASN A 77 0.43 33.43 -16.40
CA ASN A 77 0.52 32.27 -17.28
C ASN A 77 -0.68 31.33 -17.03
N LYS A 78 -1.69 31.37 -17.86
CA LYS A 78 -2.87 30.51 -17.71
C LYS A 78 -2.54 29.05 -18.02
N LEU A 79 -2.59 28.22 -17.00
CA LEU A 79 -2.64 26.77 -17.16
C LEU A 79 -4.03 26.39 -17.69
N THR A 80 -4.07 25.78 -18.88
CA THR A 80 -5.33 25.43 -19.58
C THR A 80 -5.88 24.06 -19.19
N ASN A 81 -5.05 23.22 -18.55
CA ASN A 81 -5.44 21.88 -18.14
C ASN A 81 -6.18 21.89 -16.80
N LEU A 82 -7.48 21.72 -16.82
CA LEU A 82 -8.34 21.64 -15.64
C LEU A 82 -8.08 20.40 -14.78
N ASN A 83 -7.52 19.34 -15.35
CA ASN A 83 -7.24 18.06 -14.70
C ASN A 83 -5.75 17.90 -14.33
N LEU A 84 -4.97 18.98 -14.37
CA LEU A 84 -3.52 18.97 -14.15
C LEU A 84 -3.08 18.12 -12.95
N GLN A 85 -3.66 18.35 -11.79
CA GLN A 85 -3.25 17.65 -10.57
C GLN A 85 -3.51 16.13 -10.65
N LEU A 86 -4.68 15.74 -11.14
CA LEU A 86 -5.05 14.32 -11.29
C LEU A 86 -4.14 13.62 -12.32
N GLU A 87 -3.90 14.26 -13.45
CA GLU A 87 -3.08 13.68 -14.51
C GLU A 87 -1.61 13.57 -14.10
N LEU A 88 -1.08 14.60 -13.44
CA LEU A 88 0.29 14.57 -12.94
C LEU A 88 0.45 13.54 -11.81
N HIS A 89 -0.57 13.40 -10.94
CA HIS A 89 -0.61 12.36 -9.93
C HIS A 89 -0.55 10.96 -10.57
N ASN A 90 -1.40 10.69 -11.55
CA ASN A 90 -1.42 9.42 -12.25
C ASN A 90 -0.11 9.15 -12.99
N PHE A 91 0.46 10.17 -13.62
CA PHE A 91 1.75 10.07 -14.29
C PHE A 91 2.88 9.71 -13.34
N LEU A 92 2.95 10.34 -12.17
CA LEU A 92 3.94 10.00 -11.13
C LEU A 92 3.71 8.59 -10.57
N LYS A 93 2.46 8.16 -10.38
CA LYS A 93 2.13 6.78 -10.00
C LYS A 93 2.67 5.78 -11.02
N ASP A 94 2.47 6.02 -12.31
CA ASP A 94 2.97 5.14 -13.37
C ASP A 94 4.50 5.09 -13.41
N ARG A 95 5.18 6.19 -13.13
CA ARG A 95 6.64 6.21 -13.02
C ARG A 95 7.14 5.52 -11.77
N PHE A 96 6.41 5.58 -10.67
CA PHE A 96 6.72 4.83 -9.46
C PHE A 96 6.53 3.32 -9.69
N ARG A 97 5.45 2.90 -10.38
CA ARG A 97 5.26 1.50 -10.83
C ARG A 97 6.47 1.01 -11.63
N TYR A 98 6.91 1.80 -12.60
CA TYR A 98 8.09 1.48 -13.40
C TYR A 98 9.35 1.34 -12.53
N TYR A 99 9.56 2.26 -11.59
CA TYR A 99 10.70 2.22 -10.67
C TYR A 99 10.70 0.96 -9.80
N LEU A 100 9.56 0.57 -9.26
CA LEU A 100 9.41 -0.66 -8.47
C LEU A 100 9.73 -1.90 -9.32
N LYS A 101 9.30 -1.92 -10.58
CA LYS A 101 9.61 -3.00 -11.52
C LYS A 101 11.12 -3.10 -11.79
N GLU A 102 11.82 -1.99 -11.99
CA GLU A 102 13.28 -1.97 -12.13
C GLU A 102 14.02 -2.44 -10.86
N LYS A 103 13.36 -2.40 -9.71
CA LYS A 103 13.86 -2.92 -8.43
C LYS A 103 13.47 -4.38 -8.17
N GLU A 104 12.97 -5.08 -9.19
CA GLU A 104 12.58 -6.49 -9.13
C GLU A 104 11.53 -6.79 -8.05
N ILE A 105 10.69 -5.79 -7.71
CA ILE A 105 9.54 -5.99 -6.84
C ILE A 105 8.49 -6.80 -7.60
N ARG A 106 7.90 -7.81 -6.96
CA ARG A 106 6.86 -8.67 -7.51
C ARG A 106 5.63 -7.87 -7.95
N TYR A 107 5.03 -8.25 -9.07
CA TYR A 107 3.94 -7.50 -9.71
C TYR A 107 2.74 -7.24 -8.78
N ASP A 108 2.29 -8.24 -8.03
CA ASP A 108 1.17 -8.11 -7.10
C ASP A 108 1.46 -7.11 -5.96
N ILE A 109 2.71 -7.06 -5.48
CA ILE A 109 3.16 -6.07 -4.50
C ILE A 109 3.20 -4.67 -5.11
N ILE A 110 3.64 -4.56 -6.37
CA ILE A 110 3.62 -3.29 -7.10
C ILE A 110 2.20 -2.74 -7.16
N GLU A 111 1.22 -3.55 -7.60
CA GLU A 111 -0.16 -3.09 -7.73
C GLU A 111 -0.79 -2.75 -6.37
N ALA A 112 -0.54 -3.54 -5.32
CA ALA A 112 -0.97 -3.20 -3.97
C ALA A 112 -0.37 -1.88 -3.47
N SER A 113 0.91 -1.62 -3.77
CA SER A 113 1.59 -0.39 -3.39
C SER A 113 1.07 0.83 -4.16
N ILE A 114 0.75 0.66 -5.45
CA ILE A 114 0.21 1.72 -6.31
C ILE A 114 -1.23 2.07 -5.93
N SER A 115 -2.08 1.08 -5.60
CA SER A 115 -3.48 1.33 -5.21
C SER A 115 -3.59 2.22 -3.98
N SER A 116 -2.67 2.08 -3.02
CA SER A 116 -2.64 2.84 -1.76
C SER A 116 -1.67 4.04 -1.78
N LEU A 117 -1.02 4.33 -2.92
CA LEU A 117 0.03 5.35 -2.99
C LEU A 117 -0.50 6.76 -2.74
N SER A 118 0.10 7.44 -1.77
CA SER A 118 0.09 8.89 -1.66
C SER A 118 1.43 9.46 -2.17
N LEU A 119 1.40 10.49 -3.03
CA LEU A 119 2.63 11.15 -3.48
C LEU A 119 3.43 11.81 -2.34
N ASN A 120 2.79 12.06 -1.20
CA ASN A 120 3.48 12.55 -0.01
C ASN A 120 4.23 11.46 0.77
N LYS A 121 4.11 10.18 0.33
CA LYS A 121 4.62 8.99 1.03
C LYS A 121 5.40 8.06 0.09
N ILE A 122 6.10 8.60 -0.91
CA ILE A 122 6.81 7.80 -1.93
C ILE A 122 7.91 6.94 -1.30
N PHE A 123 8.73 7.51 -0.41
CA PHE A 123 9.79 6.75 0.25
C PHE A 123 9.20 5.68 1.18
N SER A 124 8.23 6.03 2.03
CA SER A 124 7.55 5.07 2.90
C SER A 124 6.88 3.96 2.11
N SER A 125 6.23 4.26 0.98
CA SER A 125 5.60 3.26 0.11
C SER A 125 6.63 2.33 -0.54
N TYR A 126 7.77 2.87 -0.96
CA TYR A 126 8.89 2.07 -1.47
C TYR A 126 9.45 1.11 -0.41
N GLU A 127 9.69 1.59 0.81
CA GLU A 127 10.20 0.75 1.90
C GLU A 127 9.21 -0.36 2.27
N LYS A 128 7.91 -0.06 2.33
CA LYS A 128 6.87 -1.08 2.56
C LYS A 128 6.86 -2.13 1.45
N ALA A 129 6.91 -1.71 0.18
CA ALA A 129 6.97 -2.64 -0.96
C ALA A 129 8.22 -3.52 -0.90
N ARG A 130 9.38 -2.96 -0.57
CA ARG A 130 10.64 -3.67 -0.44
C ARG A 130 10.62 -4.69 0.71
N GLN A 131 10.11 -4.30 1.87
CA GLN A 131 9.99 -5.19 3.03
C GLN A 131 9.00 -6.33 2.76
N LEU A 132 7.85 -6.01 2.16
CA LEU A 132 6.86 -7.01 1.78
C LEU A 132 7.43 -7.98 0.74
N ASN A 133 8.16 -7.49 -0.27
CA ASN A 133 8.80 -8.34 -1.29
C ASN A 133 9.82 -9.31 -0.68
N LYS A 134 10.56 -8.87 0.34
CA LYS A 134 11.49 -9.73 1.09
C LYS A 134 10.75 -10.81 1.88
N ILE A 135 9.68 -10.43 2.61
CA ILE A 135 8.95 -11.36 3.48
C ILE A 135 8.12 -12.35 2.67
N ILE A 136 7.44 -11.92 1.60
CA ILE A 136 6.52 -12.77 0.85
C ILE A 136 7.21 -13.96 0.17
N ASN A 137 8.50 -13.85 -0.10
CA ASN A 137 9.34 -14.91 -0.64
C ASN A 137 9.97 -15.79 0.45
N SER A 138 9.73 -15.51 1.73
CA SER A 138 10.16 -16.32 2.88
C SER A 138 9.09 -17.33 3.31
N GLN A 139 9.45 -18.25 4.20
CA GLN A 139 8.50 -19.18 4.80
C GLN A 139 7.37 -18.44 5.51
N GLN A 140 7.68 -17.35 6.23
CA GLN A 140 6.67 -16.52 6.89
C GLN A 140 5.64 -15.93 5.90
N GLY A 141 6.08 -15.50 4.74
CA GLY A 141 5.18 -14.99 3.70
C GLY A 141 4.26 -16.08 3.14
N VAL A 142 4.79 -17.27 2.88
CA VAL A 142 4.00 -18.44 2.47
C VAL A 142 2.95 -18.76 3.54
N ASP A 143 3.32 -18.68 4.80
CA ASP A 143 2.46 -18.94 5.95
C ASP A 143 1.31 -17.92 6.07
N ILE A 144 1.60 -16.63 5.91
CA ILE A 144 0.58 -15.58 5.89
C ILE A 144 -0.43 -15.82 4.76
N ILE A 145 0.08 -16.04 3.54
CA ILE A 145 -0.77 -16.23 2.35
C ILE A 145 -1.64 -17.47 2.49
N SER A 146 -1.08 -18.59 2.97
CA SER A 146 -1.83 -19.84 3.12
C SER A 146 -2.94 -19.72 4.18
N SER A 147 -2.64 -19.08 5.31
CA SER A 147 -3.62 -18.81 6.37
C SER A 147 -4.76 -17.92 5.86
N TYR A 148 -4.42 -16.82 5.18
CA TYR A 148 -5.40 -15.92 4.58
C TYR A 148 -6.29 -16.63 3.56
N LYS A 149 -5.70 -17.36 2.60
CA LYS A 149 -6.46 -18.10 1.58
C LYS A 149 -7.41 -19.12 2.19
N ARG A 150 -6.98 -19.86 3.21
CA ARG A 150 -7.83 -20.84 3.89
C ARG A 150 -9.04 -20.17 4.54
N ALA A 151 -8.83 -19.11 5.31
CA ALA A 151 -9.88 -18.35 5.95
C ALA A 151 -10.84 -17.70 4.94
N SER A 152 -10.30 -17.01 3.92
CA SER A 152 -11.08 -16.33 2.89
C SER A 152 -11.96 -17.30 2.10
N ASN A 153 -11.43 -18.45 1.67
CA ASN A 153 -12.18 -19.45 0.91
C ASN A 153 -13.37 -20.01 1.71
N ILE A 154 -13.18 -20.29 3.01
CA ILE A 154 -14.26 -20.78 3.87
C ILE A 154 -15.33 -19.70 4.02
N LEU A 155 -14.93 -18.48 4.32
CA LEU A 155 -15.85 -17.36 4.50
C LEU A 155 -16.65 -17.06 3.23
N GLU A 156 -15.99 -16.97 2.07
CA GLU A 156 -16.64 -16.72 0.78
C GLU A 156 -17.63 -17.82 0.40
N SER A 157 -17.29 -19.09 0.66
CA SER A 157 -18.20 -20.22 0.43
C SER A 157 -19.46 -20.10 1.31
N GLU A 158 -19.28 -19.85 2.60
CA GLU A 158 -20.41 -19.74 3.54
C GLU A 158 -21.30 -18.51 3.26
N MET A 159 -20.70 -17.36 2.89
CA MET A 159 -21.47 -16.17 2.51
C MET A 159 -22.30 -16.40 1.24
N ARG A 160 -21.73 -17.12 0.25
CA ARG A 160 -22.43 -17.41 -1.01
C ARG A 160 -23.53 -18.46 -0.82
N ASP A 161 -23.21 -19.57 -0.15
CA ASP A 161 -24.06 -20.75 -0.09
C ASP A 161 -25.17 -20.60 0.97
N ASN A 162 -24.89 -19.94 2.09
CA ASN A 162 -25.78 -19.80 3.24
C ASN A 162 -26.28 -18.36 3.48
N LYS A 163 -25.88 -17.39 2.65
CA LYS A 163 -26.26 -15.95 2.77
C LYS A 163 -26.04 -15.38 4.17
N ILE A 164 -24.95 -15.81 4.83
CA ILE A 164 -24.62 -15.35 6.18
C ILE A 164 -24.05 -13.95 6.11
N GLU A 165 -24.65 -13.03 6.88
CA GLU A 165 -24.11 -11.69 7.08
C GLU A 165 -23.11 -11.69 8.25
N ILE A 166 -21.90 -11.17 8.00
CA ILE A 166 -20.83 -11.05 8.98
C ILE A 166 -20.87 -9.65 9.61
N ASN A 167 -21.08 -9.61 10.93
CA ASN A 167 -21.22 -8.37 11.70
C ASN A 167 -20.00 -8.07 12.60
N ASN A 168 -18.97 -8.91 12.57
CA ASN A 168 -17.77 -8.82 13.43
C ASN A 168 -18.10 -8.79 14.94
N THR A 169 -19.12 -9.57 15.36
CA THR A 169 -19.64 -9.61 16.73
C THR A 169 -19.41 -10.96 17.40
N THR A 170 -18.18 -11.45 17.35
CA THR A 170 -17.81 -12.74 17.99
C THR A 170 -18.13 -12.75 19.50
N ASP A 171 -18.91 -13.72 19.95
CA ASP A 171 -19.23 -13.95 21.37
C ASP A 171 -18.35 -15.04 21.97
N PRO A 172 -17.39 -14.69 22.86
CA PRO A 172 -16.54 -15.68 23.54
C PRO A 172 -17.30 -16.62 24.48
N GLY A 173 -18.50 -16.26 24.91
CA GLY A 173 -19.33 -17.03 25.84
C GLY A 173 -19.83 -18.35 25.27
N ILE A 174 -19.92 -18.47 23.94
CA ILE A 174 -20.41 -19.68 23.28
C ILE A 174 -19.30 -20.57 22.69
N PHE A 175 -18.04 -20.26 22.92
CA PHE A 175 -16.92 -21.10 22.48
C PHE A 175 -16.97 -22.50 23.10
N LYS A 176 -16.79 -23.52 22.28
CA LYS A 176 -16.82 -24.93 22.65
C LYS A 176 -15.43 -25.55 22.83
N SER A 177 -14.39 -24.92 22.27
CA SER A 177 -13.03 -25.47 22.27
C SER A 177 -11.99 -24.42 22.67
N ASP A 178 -10.83 -24.89 23.14
CA ASP A 178 -9.71 -24.01 23.44
C ASP A 178 -9.06 -23.44 22.18
N PHE A 179 -9.25 -24.09 21.02
CA PHE A 179 -8.79 -23.57 19.74
C PHE A 179 -9.51 -22.27 19.37
N GLU A 180 -10.84 -22.18 19.62
CA GLU A 180 -11.63 -20.94 19.43
C GLU A 180 -11.09 -19.83 20.37
N LYS A 181 -10.89 -20.15 21.65
CA LYS A 181 -10.37 -19.19 22.64
C LYS A 181 -8.97 -18.68 22.29
N ASN A 182 -8.08 -19.59 21.84
CA ASN A 182 -6.71 -19.24 21.46
C ASN A 182 -6.68 -18.32 20.23
N LEU A 183 -7.49 -18.62 19.21
CA LEU A 183 -7.60 -17.77 18.02
C LEU A 183 -8.16 -16.39 18.39
N TYR A 184 -9.24 -16.33 19.17
CA TYR A 184 -9.84 -15.09 19.64
C TYR A 184 -8.84 -14.23 20.44
N LYS A 185 -8.09 -14.85 21.38
CA LYS A 185 -7.05 -14.16 22.13
C LYS A 185 -5.98 -13.58 21.20
N LYS A 186 -5.49 -14.38 20.25
CA LYS A 186 -4.47 -13.95 19.28
C LYS A 186 -4.95 -12.77 18.44
N ILE A 187 -6.19 -12.80 17.95
CA ILE A 187 -6.79 -11.70 17.19
C ILE A 187 -6.90 -10.43 18.04
N ARG A 188 -7.34 -10.55 19.29
CA ARG A 188 -7.39 -9.42 20.22
C ARG A 188 -6.04 -8.79 20.48
N ASP A 189 -5.00 -9.61 20.70
CA ASP A 189 -3.64 -9.13 20.92
C ASP A 189 -3.12 -8.37 19.70
N ILE A 190 -3.42 -8.86 18.50
CA ILE A 190 -3.09 -8.19 17.22
C ILE A 190 -3.85 -6.88 17.08
N LYS A 191 -5.17 -6.87 17.29
CA LYS A 191 -5.97 -5.64 17.24
C LYS A 191 -5.45 -4.59 18.22
N LYS A 192 -5.10 -4.99 19.45
CA LYS A 192 -4.49 -4.13 20.45
C LYS A 192 -3.14 -3.59 19.98
N TYR A 193 -2.27 -4.43 19.44
CA TYR A 193 -0.99 -4.00 18.89
C TYR A 193 -1.19 -2.93 17.79
N TYR A 194 -2.05 -3.18 16.81
CA TYR A 194 -2.31 -2.23 15.72
C TYR A 194 -2.97 -0.92 16.18
N SER A 195 -3.75 -0.92 17.26
CA SER A 195 -4.33 0.32 17.81
C SER A 195 -3.30 1.21 18.51
N THR A 196 -2.14 0.67 18.88
CA THR A 196 -1.08 1.41 19.60
C THR A 196 0.07 1.88 18.71
N ILE A 197 0.12 1.45 17.44
CA ILE A 197 1.22 1.78 16.55
C ILE A 197 0.83 2.87 15.57
N ASN A 198 1.78 3.78 15.32
CA ASN A 198 1.75 4.62 14.13
C ASN A 198 2.17 3.73 12.92
N ASN A 199 1.26 3.49 11.99
CA ASN A 199 1.35 2.49 10.92
C ASN A 199 2.61 2.57 10.02
N ASP A 200 3.38 3.64 10.07
CA ASP A 200 4.52 3.85 9.19
C ASP A 200 5.88 3.38 9.78
N GLU A 201 5.98 3.26 11.10
CA GLU A 201 7.30 3.06 11.76
C GLU A 201 7.72 1.59 11.96
N ASN A 202 6.78 0.63 11.93
CA ASN A 202 7.06 -0.78 12.26
C ASN A 202 6.43 -1.79 11.31
N PHE A 203 6.42 -1.50 9.99
CA PHE A 203 5.74 -2.35 9.01
C PHE A 203 6.29 -3.79 8.97
N GLU A 204 7.62 -3.98 9.02
CA GLU A 204 8.25 -5.31 9.05
C GLU A 204 7.80 -6.11 10.28
N LYS A 205 7.79 -5.47 11.47
CA LYS A 205 7.30 -6.10 12.69
C LYS A 205 5.82 -6.47 12.60
N SER A 206 5.01 -5.63 11.98
CA SER A 206 3.60 -5.91 11.74
C SER A 206 3.40 -7.16 10.87
N LEU A 207 4.21 -7.32 9.81
CA LEU A 207 4.18 -8.51 8.97
C LEU A 207 4.61 -9.78 9.73
N LEU A 208 5.62 -9.70 10.59
CA LEU A 208 6.07 -10.84 11.41
C LEU A 208 5.00 -11.25 12.44
N ILE A 209 4.28 -10.29 13.03
CA ILE A 209 3.17 -10.58 13.94
C ILE A 209 2.02 -11.29 13.20
N LEU A 210 1.73 -10.89 11.96
CA LEU A 210 0.76 -11.59 11.12
C LEU A 210 1.23 -13.00 10.76
N ALA A 211 2.50 -13.20 10.44
CA ALA A 211 3.06 -14.52 10.17
C ALA A 211 2.90 -15.47 11.37
N ASP A 212 3.08 -14.98 12.58
CA ASP A 212 2.94 -15.73 13.82
C ASP A 212 1.47 -16.17 14.12
N THR A 213 0.49 -15.69 13.36
CA THR A 213 -0.89 -16.20 13.46
C THR A 213 -1.07 -17.58 12.86
N ARG A 214 -0.19 -18.01 11.95
CA ARG A 214 -0.33 -19.25 11.18
C ARG A 214 -0.69 -20.44 12.05
N LYS A 215 0.09 -20.68 13.11
CA LYS A 215 -0.09 -21.85 13.97
C LYS A 215 -1.51 -21.91 14.53
N VAL A 216 -1.96 -20.81 15.12
CA VAL A 216 -3.28 -20.73 15.78
C VAL A 216 -4.42 -20.84 14.77
N VAL A 217 -4.28 -20.24 13.57
CA VAL A 217 -5.26 -20.36 12.48
C VAL A 217 -5.34 -21.78 11.96
N PHE A 218 -4.22 -22.47 11.76
CA PHE A 218 -4.22 -23.86 11.31
C PHE A 218 -4.79 -24.80 12.37
N GLU A 219 -4.38 -24.67 13.64
CA GLU A 219 -4.93 -25.45 14.75
C GLU A 219 -6.45 -25.28 14.87
N PHE A 220 -6.97 -24.05 14.68
CA PHE A 220 -8.40 -23.81 14.64
C PHE A 220 -9.08 -24.58 13.50
N PHE A 221 -8.65 -24.42 12.26
CA PHE A 221 -9.28 -25.07 11.11
C PHE A 221 -9.10 -26.58 11.08
N ASP A 222 -8.09 -27.13 11.72
CA ASP A 222 -7.85 -28.57 11.77
C ASP A 222 -8.67 -29.26 12.86
N ASN A 223 -9.06 -28.55 13.93
CA ASN A 223 -9.74 -29.11 15.08
C ASN A 223 -11.18 -28.59 15.30
N VAL A 224 -11.58 -27.54 14.55
CA VAL A 224 -12.90 -26.93 14.70
C VAL A 224 -13.66 -27.00 13.35
N LYS A 225 -14.78 -27.70 13.35
CA LYS A 225 -15.70 -27.73 12.22
C LYS A 225 -16.44 -26.39 12.17
N VAL A 226 -16.03 -25.49 11.26
CA VAL A 226 -16.63 -24.15 11.13
C VAL A 226 -18.08 -24.26 10.64
N ASN A 227 -18.32 -25.11 9.62
CA ASN A 227 -19.64 -25.38 9.08
C ASN A 227 -20.43 -26.33 9.98
N GLU A 228 -20.96 -25.83 11.09
CA GLU A 228 -21.73 -26.56 12.09
C GLU A 228 -23.22 -26.48 11.78
N GLU A 229 -24.01 -27.52 12.18
CA GLU A 229 -25.47 -27.55 12.01
C GLU A 229 -26.14 -26.44 12.83
N ASN A 230 -25.63 -26.17 14.02
CA ASN A 230 -26.10 -25.08 14.86
C ASN A 230 -25.74 -23.72 14.25
N GLU A 231 -26.71 -22.99 13.75
CA GLU A 231 -26.53 -21.72 13.05
C GLU A 231 -25.85 -20.65 13.90
N THR A 232 -26.18 -20.56 15.19
CA THR A 232 -25.57 -19.59 16.11
C THR A 232 -24.07 -19.87 16.30
N LEU A 233 -23.73 -21.14 16.50
CA LEU A 233 -22.32 -21.54 16.65
C LEU A 233 -21.55 -21.39 15.35
N ARG A 234 -22.16 -21.76 14.21
CA ARG A 234 -21.58 -21.57 12.87
C ARG A 234 -21.28 -20.10 12.61
N LYS A 235 -22.27 -19.21 12.80
CA LYS A 235 -22.09 -17.78 12.63
C LYS A 235 -20.96 -17.23 13.50
N ASN A 236 -20.93 -17.59 14.78
CA ASN A 236 -19.90 -17.13 15.70
C ASN A 236 -18.49 -17.58 15.30
N ARG A 237 -18.35 -18.79 14.72
CA ARG A 237 -17.08 -19.32 14.19
C ARG A 237 -16.63 -18.62 12.90
N LEU A 238 -17.58 -18.17 12.08
CA LEU A 238 -17.29 -17.38 10.87
C LEU A 238 -16.92 -15.93 11.20
N GLU A 239 -17.45 -15.40 12.30
CA GLU A 239 -17.11 -14.05 12.78
C GLU A 239 -15.78 -13.99 13.57
N LEU A 240 -15.26 -15.14 13.96
CA LEU A 240 -13.96 -15.30 14.62
C LEU A 240 -12.82 -15.22 13.63
#